data_fed30a78d62c3da03d7846d8ec845901
#
_entry.id   fed30a78d62c3da03d7846d8ec845901
#
_cell.length_a   1.000
_cell.length_b   1.000
_cell.length_c   1.000
_cell.angle_alpha   90.00
_cell.angle_beta   90.00
_cell.angle_gamma   90.00
#
_symmetry.space_group_name_H-M   'P 1'
#
loop_
_entity.id
_entity.type
_entity.pdbx_description
1 polymer ?
#
loop_
_entity_poly.entity_id
_entity_poly.type
_entity_poly.pdbx_seq_one_letter_code
_entity_poly.pdbx_strand_id
1 'polypeptide(L)'
;VKLQLADGVAGFRQAEDGSLEVLTESGKAHPADVVILAIGVRPETALAKAAGLEIGQRGGIRVDEHMTTSDPDILAVGDAVEVKDYVTGQWTLIPLAGPANRQGRIAADVIAGRKSRYRGTQGTSICKIFEGEIGQTGPSEKVLRQLGETDFEKLYLYPNSHAGYYPGAKTIVLKVIFRKSDGRLLGAQALGQDGVEKRIDA
;
A
#
# COMPACT_ATOMS: atom_id res chain seq x y z
N VAL A 1 -0.10 8.62 23.86
CA VAL A 1 -1.13 8.40 22.84
C VAL A 1 -2.20 7.49 23.43
N LYS A 2 -3.48 7.89 23.34
CA LYS A 2 -4.62 7.01 23.66
C LYS A 2 -5.03 6.33 22.36
N LEU A 3 -5.06 5.00 22.34
CA LEU A 3 -5.44 4.21 21.17
C LEU A 3 -6.83 3.59 21.41
N GLN A 4 -7.77 3.86 20.49
CA GLN A 4 -9.09 3.23 20.47
C GLN A 4 -9.14 2.31 19.26
N LEU A 5 -9.33 1.01 19.48
CA LEU A 5 -9.45 -0.01 18.43
C LEU A 5 -10.85 -0.59 18.40
N ALA A 6 -11.22 -1.16 17.25
CA ALA A 6 -12.51 -1.81 17.03
C ALA A 6 -13.73 -0.92 17.31
N ASP A 7 -13.60 0.38 17.07
CA ASP A 7 -14.65 1.37 17.30
C ASP A 7 -14.51 2.46 16.21
N GLY A 8 -15.18 2.28 15.10
CA GLY A 8 -15.11 3.16 13.93
C GLY A 8 -15.65 4.56 14.22
N VAL A 9 -15.17 5.54 13.46
CA VAL A 9 -15.71 6.89 13.51
C VAL A 9 -17.05 6.93 12.76
N ALA A 10 -18.10 7.31 13.46
CA ALA A 10 -19.46 7.45 12.91
C ALA A 10 -19.74 8.86 12.38
N GLY A 11 -19.09 9.88 12.94
CA GLY A 11 -19.30 11.27 12.54
C GLY A 11 -18.59 12.28 13.41
N PHE A 12 -18.88 13.54 13.14
CA PHE A 12 -18.33 14.69 13.87
C PHE A 12 -19.49 15.60 14.29
N ARG A 13 -19.37 16.20 15.44
CA ARG A 13 -20.33 17.16 15.95
C ARG A 13 -19.58 18.37 16.52
N GLN A 14 -20.12 19.55 16.29
CA GLN A 14 -19.70 20.74 17.00
C GLN A 14 -20.61 20.89 18.24
N ALA A 15 -20.02 20.96 19.42
CA ALA A 15 -20.75 21.21 20.65
C ALA A 15 -21.17 22.70 20.76
N GLU A 16 -22.08 23.00 21.69
CA GLU A 16 -22.63 24.36 21.86
C GLU A 16 -21.56 25.40 22.22
N ASP A 17 -20.48 24.98 22.89
CA ASP A 17 -19.32 25.81 23.24
C ASP A 17 -18.31 25.99 22.08
N GLY A 18 -18.60 25.43 20.90
CA GLY A 18 -17.76 25.48 19.72
C GLY A 18 -16.67 24.41 19.64
N SER A 19 -16.51 23.57 20.65
CA SER A 19 -15.57 22.45 20.62
C SER A 19 -16.01 21.37 19.63
N LEU A 20 -15.04 20.55 19.15
CA LEU A 20 -15.31 19.44 18.26
C LEU A 20 -15.45 18.14 19.08
N GLU A 21 -16.37 17.29 18.66
CA GLU A 21 -16.50 15.93 19.17
C GLU A 21 -16.47 14.93 18.02
N VAL A 22 -15.65 13.89 18.19
CA VAL A 22 -15.61 12.72 17.31
C VAL A 22 -16.56 11.68 17.86
N LEU A 23 -17.58 11.32 17.10
CA LEU A 23 -18.56 10.31 17.48
C LEU A 23 -18.12 8.95 16.92
N THR A 24 -18.23 7.91 17.74
CA THR A 24 -17.88 6.54 17.34
C THR A 24 -19.11 5.66 17.15
N GLU A 25 -18.93 4.53 16.45
CA GLU A 25 -20.00 3.56 16.20
C GLU A 25 -20.58 2.96 17.51
N SER A 26 -19.76 2.90 18.56
CA SER A 26 -20.22 2.49 19.91
C SER A 26 -21.04 3.55 20.64
N GLY A 27 -21.24 4.73 20.06
CA GLY A 27 -21.97 5.85 20.66
C GLY A 27 -21.15 6.71 21.62
N LYS A 28 -19.83 6.54 21.69
CA LYS A 28 -18.96 7.40 22.50
C LYS A 28 -18.67 8.72 21.76
N ALA A 29 -18.47 9.79 22.53
CA ALA A 29 -18.02 11.07 22.05
C ALA A 29 -16.62 11.38 22.63
N HIS A 30 -15.70 11.78 21.77
CA HIS A 30 -14.34 12.14 22.13
C HIS A 30 -14.11 13.63 21.78
N PRO A 31 -13.83 14.50 22.77
CA PRO A 31 -13.53 15.89 22.49
C PRO A 31 -12.18 16.01 21.76
N ALA A 32 -12.11 16.94 20.83
CA ALA A 32 -10.92 17.22 20.04
C ALA A 32 -10.85 18.69 19.63
N ASP A 33 -9.65 19.27 19.63
CA ASP A 33 -9.40 20.61 19.09
C ASP A 33 -9.20 20.57 17.56
N VAL A 34 -8.62 19.46 17.06
CA VAL A 34 -8.35 19.21 15.65
C VAL A 34 -8.58 17.74 15.35
N VAL A 35 -9.17 17.45 14.20
CA VAL A 35 -9.36 16.08 13.71
C VAL A 35 -8.59 15.89 12.41
N ILE A 36 -7.75 14.87 12.36
CA ILE A 36 -7.02 14.47 11.14
C ILE A 36 -7.65 13.19 10.61
N LEU A 37 -8.22 13.26 9.39
CA LEU A 37 -8.77 12.10 8.70
C LEU A 37 -7.67 11.38 7.91
N ALA A 38 -7.25 10.23 8.40
CA ALA A 38 -6.25 9.37 7.76
C ALA A 38 -6.86 7.99 7.45
N ILE A 39 -8.03 7.98 6.80
CA ILE A 39 -8.87 6.80 6.56
C ILE A 39 -8.63 6.12 5.21
N GLY A 40 -7.56 6.51 4.50
CA GLY A 40 -7.20 6.00 3.19
C GLY A 40 -7.90 6.73 2.05
N VAL A 41 -7.73 6.18 0.84
CA VAL A 41 -8.26 6.75 -0.41
C VAL A 41 -9.14 5.74 -1.13
N ARG A 42 -10.08 6.23 -1.91
CA ARG A 42 -10.88 5.43 -2.84
C ARG A 42 -10.64 5.94 -4.25
N PRO A 43 -10.52 5.05 -5.24
CA PRO A 43 -10.36 5.48 -6.63
C PRO A 43 -11.60 6.24 -7.11
N GLU A 44 -11.39 7.38 -7.76
CA GLU A 44 -12.47 8.10 -8.45
C GLU A 44 -12.71 7.43 -9.81
N THR A 45 -13.83 6.75 -9.93
CA THR A 45 -14.18 5.93 -11.11
C THR A 45 -15.52 6.31 -11.72
N ALA A 46 -16.12 7.44 -11.33
CA ALA A 46 -17.43 7.86 -11.84
C ALA A 46 -17.42 8.00 -13.36
N LEU A 47 -16.41 8.67 -13.92
CA LEU A 47 -16.25 8.84 -15.37
C LEU A 47 -16.07 7.50 -16.10
N ALA A 48 -15.22 6.63 -15.55
CA ALA A 48 -14.98 5.29 -16.12
C ALA A 48 -16.26 4.43 -16.15
N LYS A 49 -17.05 4.46 -15.07
CA LYS A 49 -18.36 3.80 -15.01
C LYS A 49 -19.35 4.36 -16.02
N ALA A 50 -19.40 5.70 -16.16
CA ALA A 50 -20.26 6.36 -17.12
C ALA A 50 -19.88 6.01 -18.56
N ALA A 51 -18.59 5.78 -18.84
CA ALA A 51 -18.08 5.31 -20.13
C ALA A 51 -18.26 3.79 -20.34
N GLY A 52 -18.83 3.04 -19.38
CA GLY A 52 -19.06 1.61 -19.49
C GLY A 52 -17.81 0.75 -19.29
N LEU A 53 -16.72 1.31 -18.73
CA LEU A 53 -15.50 0.54 -18.48
C LEU A 53 -15.68 -0.44 -17.30
N GLU A 54 -14.99 -1.58 -17.38
CA GLU A 54 -14.99 -2.57 -16.31
C GLU A 54 -14.32 -2.01 -15.04
N ILE A 55 -15.06 -2.07 -13.92
CA ILE A 55 -14.55 -1.74 -12.60
C ILE A 55 -14.35 -3.04 -11.83
N GLY A 56 -13.14 -3.22 -11.30
CA GLY A 56 -12.78 -4.42 -10.56
C GLY A 56 -13.40 -4.48 -9.17
N GLN A 57 -13.24 -5.63 -8.51
CA GLN A 57 -13.84 -5.89 -7.19
C GLN A 57 -13.32 -4.98 -6.07
N ARG A 58 -12.13 -4.40 -6.23
CA ARG A 58 -11.55 -3.43 -5.29
C ARG A 58 -11.99 -1.99 -5.59
N GLY A 59 -12.79 -1.79 -6.65
CA GLY A 59 -13.35 -0.51 -7.03
C GLY A 59 -12.47 0.30 -8.00
N GLY A 60 -11.34 -0.22 -8.45
CA GLY A 60 -10.47 0.42 -9.46
C GLY A 60 -10.86 0.06 -10.89
N ILE A 61 -10.40 0.85 -11.86
CA ILE A 61 -10.55 0.56 -13.28
C ILE A 61 -9.72 -0.67 -13.61
N ARG A 62 -10.33 -1.71 -14.16
CA ARG A 62 -9.64 -2.92 -14.58
C ARG A 62 -8.79 -2.65 -15.81
N VAL A 63 -7.51 -3.04 -15.74
CA VAL A 63 -6.58 -2.94 -16.86
C VAL A 63 -5.81 -4.23 -17.06
N ASP A 64 -5.38 -4.47 -18.29
CA ASP A 64 -4.48 -5.57 -18.63
C ASP A 64 -3.00 -5.21 -18.37
N GLU A 65 -2.08 -6.06 -18.80
CA GLU A 65 -0.64 -5.82 -18.65
C GLU A 65 -0.09 -4.69 -19.54
N HIS A 66 -0.89 -4.19 -20.48
CA HIS A 66 -0.58 -3.08 -21.37
C HIS A 66 -1.25 -1.76 -20.93
N MET A 67 -1.88 -1.76 -19.75
CA MET A 67 -2.69 -0.66 -19.24
C MET A 67 -3.95 -0.36 -20.05
N THR A 68 -4.38 -1.29 -20.89
CA THR A 68 -5.60 -1.20 -21.68
C THR A 68 -6.80 -1.59 -20.81
N THR A 69 -7.87 -0.81 -20.89
CA THR A 69 -9.13 -1.08 -20.17
C THR A 69 -9.98 -2.13 -20.91
N SER A 70 -11.24 -2.29 -20.51
CA SER A 70 -12.21 -3.10 -21.25
C SER A 70 -12.57 -2.52 -22.64
N ASP A 71 -12.26 -1.25 -22.87
CA ASP A 71 -12.31 -0.61 -24.19
C ASP A 71 -10.87 -0.55 -24.75
N PRO A 72 -10.60 -1.14 -25.94
CA PRO A 72 -9.24 -1.21 -26.50
C PRO A 72 -8.66 0.17 -26.87
N ASP A 73 -9.47 1.18 -27.04
CA ASP A 73 -9.05 2.53 -27.39
C ASP A 73 -8.78 3.42 -26.13
N ILE A 74 -9.02 2.85 -24.93
CA ILE A 74 -8.86 3.58 -23.67
C ILE A 74 -7.83 2.88 -22.78
N LEU A 75 -6.81 3.61 -22.37
CA LEU A 75 -5.85 3.20 -21.38
C LEU A 75 -6.12 3.91 -20.03
N ALA A 76 -5.82 3.23 -18.93
CA ALA A 76 -5.90 3.81 -17.59
C ALA A 76 -4.63 3.49 -16.80
N VAL A 77 -4.14 4.47 -16.02
CA VAL A 77 -2.92 4.37 -15.21
C VAL A 77 -3.07 5.10 -13.89
N GLY A 78 -2.20 4.80 -12.93
CA GLY A 78 -2.11 5.51 -11.66
C GLY A 78 -2.99 4.89 -10.56
N ASP A 79 -3.35 5.70 -9.58
CA ASP A 79 -3.96 5.25 -8.33
C ASP A 79 -5.38 4.69 -8.49
N ALA A 80 -6.05 5.02 -9.60
CA ALA A 80 -7.41 4.59 -9.88
C ALA A 80 -7.51 3.22 -10.56
N VAL A 81 -6.39 2.61 -10.96
CA VAL A 81 -6.42 1.32 -11.66
C VAL A 81 -6.27 0.14 -10.71
N GLU A 82 -6.93 -0.96 -11.05
CA GLU A 82 -6.80 -2.25 -10.39
C GLU A 82 -5.87 -3.16 -11.19
N VAL A 83 -4.75 -3.54 -10.57
CA VAL A 83 -3.67 -4.33 -11.17
C VAL A 83 -3.40 -5.60 -10.37
N LYS A 84 -2.63 -6.51 -10.93
CA LYS A 84 -2.19 -7.71 -10.21
C LYS A 84 -1.02 -7.40 -9.28
N ASP A 85 -1.14 -7.85 -8.03
CA ASP A 85 -0.02 -7.96 -7.12
C ASP A 85 0.99 -8.99 -7.64
N TYR A 86 2.26 -8.61 -7.66
CA TYR A 86 3.32 -9.45 -8.24
C TYR A 86 3.57 -10.74 -7.47
N VAL A 87 3.38 -10.71 -6.15
CA VAL A 87 3.68 -11.85 -5.27
C VAL A 87 2.51 -12.83 -5.20
N THR A 88 1.30 -12.30 -4.99
CA THR A 88 0.10 -13.09 -4.75
C THR A 88 -0.71 -13.39 -6.01
N GLY A 89 -0.49 -12.63 -7.09
CA GLY A 89 -1.30 -12.67 -8.30
C GLY A 89 -2.73 -12.13 -8.14
N GLN A 90 -3.07 -11.65 -6.95
CA GLN A 90 -4.40 -11.11 -6.66
C GLN A 90 -4.59 -9.71 -7.24
N TRP A 91 -5.82 -9.41 -7.64
CA TRP A 91 -6.17 -8.06 -8.04
C TRP A 91 -6.18 -7.12 -6.84
N THR A 92 -5.56 -5.95 -7.00
CA THR A 92 -5.35 -5.01 -5.92
C THR A 92 -5.27 -3.56 -6.40
N LEU A 93 -5.48 -2.64 -5.47
CA LEU A 93 -5.21 -1.22 -5.63
C LEU A 93 -3.91 -0.89 -4.89
N ILE A 94 -2.97 -0.27 -5.58
CA ILE A 94 -1.70 0.16 -4.97
C ILE A 94 -1.45 1.62 -5.36
N PRO A 95 -2.03 2.57 -4.62
CA PRO A 95 -1.92 4.00 -4.88
C PRO A 95 -0.54 4.51 -4.43
N LEU A 96 0.48 4.25 -5.25
CA LEU A 96 1.86 4.63 -5.03
C LEU A 96 2.48 5.25 -6.29
N ALA A 97 3.31 6.26 -6.10
CA ALA A 97 3.94 7.01 -7.17
C ALA A 97 4.84 6.16 -8.09
N GLY A 98 5.58 5.18 -7.53
CA GLY A 98 6.44 4.27 -8.30
C GLY A 98 5.67 3.45 -9.33
N PRO A 99 4.65 2.69 -8.94
CA PRO A 99 3.73 2.02 -9.85
C PRO A 99 3.09 2.95 -10.87
N ALA A 100 2.53 4.09 -10.45
CA ALA A 100 1.88 5.07 -11.33
C ALA A 100 2.82 5.57 -12.43
N ASN A 101 4.05 5.95 -12.09
CA ASN A 101 5.07 6.36 -13.06
C ASN A 101 5.43 5.26 -14.07
N ARG A 102 5.55 4.03 -13.60
CA ARG A 102 5.86 2.88 -14.47
C ARG A 102 4.71 2.60 -15.42
N GLN A 103 3.47 2.62 -14.92
CA GLN A 103 2.26 2.44 -15.72
C GLN A 103 2.14 3.52 -16.81
N GLY A 104 2.39 4.79 -16.47
CA GLY A 104 2.37 5.89 -17.43
C GLY A 104 3.37 5.70 -18.58
N ARG A 105 4.60 5.23 -18.28
CA ARG A 105 5.58 4.91 -19.33
C ARG A 105 5.13 3.75 -20.22
N ILE A 106 4.56 2.69 -19.62
CA ILE A 106 4.06 1.54 -20.37
C ILE A 106 2.92 1.96 -21.29
N ALA A 107 1.96 2.75 -20.80
CA ALA A 107 0.88 3.28 -21.62
C ALA A 107 1.42 4.11 -22.81
N ALA A 108 2.39 4.98 -22.56
CA ALA A 108 3.03 5.76 -23.61
C ALA A 108 3.76 4.88 -24.64
N ASP A 109 4.46 3.83 -24.21
CA ASP A 109 5.09 2.85 -25.08
C ASP A 109 4.06 2.11 -25.95
N VAL A 110 2.96 1.68 -25.36
CA VAL A 110 1.86 1.00 -26.06
C VAL A 110 1.26 1.90 -27.14
N ILE A 111 0.95 3.16 -26.82
CA ILE A 111 0.46 4.16 -27.76
C ILE A 111 1.46 4.37 -28.92
N ALA A 112 2.77 4.34 -28.61
CA ALA A 112 3.82 4.46 -29.61
C ALA A 112 4.11 3.15 -30.39
N GLY A 113 3.30 2.10 -30.22
CA GLY A 113 3.47 0.81 -30.88
C GLY A 113 4.63 -0.04 -30.37
N ARG A 114 5.20 0.28 -29.20
CA ARG A 114 6.28 -0.48 -28.57
C ARG A 114 5.74 -1.65 -27.76
N LYS A 115 6.50 -2.74 -27.71
CA LYS A 115 6.17 -3.91 -26.87
C LYS A 115 6.62 -3.65 -25.44
N SER A 116 5.74 -3.12 -24.61
CA SER A 116 5.96 -2.91 -23.19
C SER A 116 4.82 -3.53 -22.39
N ARG A 117 5.14 -4.05 -21.19
CA ARG A 117 4.13 -4.64 -20.30
C ARG A 117 4.40 -4.39 -18.83
N TYR A 118 3.36 -4.25 -18.08
CA TYR A 118 3.38 -4.13 -16.63
C TYR A 118 3.41 -5.52 -15.98
N ARG A 119 4.39 -5.77 -15.13
CA ARG A 119 4.55 -7.07 -14.46
C ARG A 119 3.81 -7.17 -13.13
N GLY A 120 3.04 -6.15 -12.77
CA GLY A 120 2.47 -6.02 -11.43
C GLY A 120 3.39 -5.21 -10.49
N THR A 121 3.02 -5.16 -9.24
CA THR A 121 3.76 -4.43 -8.22
C THR A 121 3.80 -5.21 -6.91
N GLN A 122 4.85 -5.01 -6.14
CA GLN A 122 5.02 -5.55 -4.78
C GLN A 122 4.49 -4.60 -3.71
N GLY A 123 4.08 -3.38 -4.08
CA GLY A 123 3.62 -2.38 -3.12
C GLY A 123 4.71 -1.87 -2.18
N THR A 124 5.95 -1.79 -2.67
CA THR A 124 7.06 -1.27 -1.87
C THR A 124 6.79 0.17 -1.48
N SER A 125 6.85 0.44 -0.18
CA SER A 125 6.61 1.77 0.39
C SER A 125 7.47 2.03 1.61
N ILE A 126 7.84 3.29 1.81
CA ILE A 126 8.63 3.76 2.95
C ILE A 126 7.98 5.03 3.47
N CYS A 127 7.93 5.15 4.79
CA CYS A 127 7.41 6.32 5.47
C CYS A 127 8.35 6.71 6.61
N LYS A 128 8.72 7.99 6.68
CA LYS A 128 9.42 8.56 7.82
C LYS A 128 8.43 9.14 8.80
N ILE A 129 8.55 8.75 10.08
CA ILE A 129 7.70 9.21 11.19
C ILE A 129 8.63 9.70 12.29
N PHE A 130 8.74 11.02 12.44
CA PHE A 130 9.72 11.66 13.33
C PHE A 130 11.14 11.16 13.04
N GLU A 131 11.79 10.52 14.03
CA GLU A 131 13.12 9.94 13.91
C GLU A 131 13.10 8.48 13.40
N GLY A 132 11.93 7.91 13.19
CA GLY A 132 11.76 6.54 12.74
C GLY A 132 11.46 6.44 11.26
N GLU A 133 11.92 5.35 10.64
CA GLU A 133 11.61 4.95 9.27
C GLU A 133 10.92 3.59 9.29
N ILE A 134 9.84 3.47 8.54
CA ILE A 134 9.10 2.21 8.36
C ILE A 134 9.06 1.92 6.88
N GLY A 135 9.48 0.72 6.50
CA GLY A 135 9.41 0.25 5.13
C GLY A 135 8.72 -1.09 5.02
N GLN A 136 8.10 -1.34 3.87
CA GLN A 136 7.53 -2.63 3.55
C GLN A 136 7.60 -2.93 2.05
N THR A 137 7.63 -4.21 1.71
CA THR A 137 7.47 -4.71 0.34
C THR A 137 6.74 -6.05 0.38
N GLY A 138 5.93 -6.33 -0.64
CA GLY A 138 5.11 -7.53 -0.69
C GLY A 138 4.02 -7.61 0.39
N PRO A 139 3.25 -8.70 0.43
CA PRO A 139 2.18 -8.91 1.39
C PRO A 139 2.70 -9.06 2.82
N SER A 140 1.97 -8.49 3.77
CA SER A 140 2.20 -8.75 5.19
C SER A 140 1.64 -10.13 5.58
N GLU A 141 2.09 -10.65 6.73
CA GLU A 141 1.55 -11.88 7.33
C GLU A 141 0.01 -11.83 7.48
N LYS A 142 -0.53 -10.67 7.82
CA LYS A 142 -1.98 -10.46 7.91
C LYS A 142 -2.67 -10.66 6.55
N VAL A 143 -2.11 -10.11 5.49
CA VAL A 143 -2.64 -10.24 4.13
C VAL A 143 -2.57 -11.69 3.66
N LEU A 144 -1.45 -12.37 3.87
CA LEU A 144 -1.31 -13.79 3.50
C LEU A 144 -2.35 -14.66 4.20
N ARG A 145 -2.57 -14.47 5.50
CA ARG A 145 -3.60 -15.18 6.26
C ARG A 145 -5.02 -14.90 5.75
N GLN A 146 -5.33 -13.65 5.39
CA GLN A 146 -6.62 -13.28 4.81
C GLN A 146 -6.87 -13.93 3.43
N LEU A 147 -5.79 -14.21 2.69
CA LEU A 147 -5.85 -14.94 1.41
C LEU A 147 -5.90 -16.47 1.59
N GLY A 148 -5.88 -16.97 2.84
CA GLY A 148 -5.86 -18.41 3.14
C GLY A 148 -4.50 -19.05 2.91
N GLU A 149 -3.43 -18.26 2.70
CA GLU A 149 -2.08 -18.80 2.55
C GLU A 149 -1.56 -19.34 3.89
N THR A 150 -1.08 -20.56 3.91
CA THR A 150 -0.55 -21.25 5.10
C THR A 150 0.88 -21.70 4.93
N ASP A 151 1.37 -21.78 3.68
CA ASP A 151 2.74 -22.22 3.36
C ASP A 151 3.72 -21.03 3.44
N PHE A 152 3.78 -20.38 4.59
CA PHE A 152 4.78 -19.35 4.84
C PHE A 152 5.32 -19.39 6.26
N GLU A 153 6.51 -18.84 6.42
CA GLU A 153 7.18 -18.62 7.71
C GLU A 153 7.79 -17.22 7.73
N LYS A 154 8.18 -16.76 8.91
CA LYS A 154 8.79 -15.46 9.13
C LYS A 154 10.09 -15.56 9.91
N LEU A 155 11.00 -14.67 9.61
CA LEU A 155 12.27 -14.52 10.29
C LEU A 155 12.45 -13.05 10.72
N TYR A 156 12.94 -12.84 11.92
CA TYR A 156 13.34 -11.52 12.40
C TYR A 156 14.86 -11.41 12.42
N LEU A 157 15.36 -10.36 11.83
CA LEU A 157 16.78 -10.01 11.74
C LEU A 157 17.00 -8.64 12.35
N TYR A 158 18.21 -8.40 12.83
CA TYR A 158 18.59 -7.15 13.48
C TYR A 158 19.88 -6.60 12.88
N PRO A 159 19.93 -6.33 11.56
CA PRO A 159 21.11 -5.76 10.93
C PRO A 159 21.31 -4.32 11.35
N ASN A 160 22.56 -3.85 11.23
CA ASN A 160 22.84 -2.44 11.32
C ASN A 160 22.48 -1.71 10.01
N SER A 161 22.19 -0.42 10.10
CA SER A 161 21.94 0.47 8.95
C SER A 161 23.12 0.49 7.98
N HIS A 162 24.34 0.42 8.51
CA HIS A 162 25.59 0.28 7.77
C HIS A 162 26.62 -0.50 8.59
N ALA A 163 27.83 -0.66 8.09
CA ALA A 163 28.91 -1.38 8.78
C ALA A 163 29.20 -0.77 10.14
N GLY A 164 29.19 -1.59 11.19
CA GLY A 164 29.26 -1.14 12.58
C GLY A 164 30.57 -0.47 13.00
N TYR A 165 31.61 -0.56 12.17
CA TYR A 165 32.85 0.15 12.41
C TYR A 165 32.84 1.64 11.98
N TYR A 166 31.79 2.08 11.26
CA TYR A 166 31.55 3.51 11.04
C TYR A 166 30.68 4.07 12.16
N PRO A 167 30.95 5.32 12.60
CA PRO A 167 30.16 5.96 13.64
C PRO A 167 28.69 6.14 13.21
N GLY A 168 27.79 6.02 14.17
CA GLY A 168 26.37 6.30 13.98
C GLY A 168 25.52 5.13 13.47
N ALA A 169 26.09 3.92 13.36
CA ALA A 169 25.30 2.73 12.99
C ALA A 169 24.10 2.53 13.91
N LYS A 170 22.93 2.32 13.34
CA LYS A 170 21.65 2.08 14.04
C LYS A 170 21.15 0.69 13.70
N THR A 171 20.56 0.01 14.67
CA THR A 171 19.94 -1.30 14.44
C THR A 171 18.60 -1.12 13.71
N ILE A 172 18.37 -1.96 12.71
CA ILE A 172 17.11 -2.09 11.99
C ILE A 172 16.45 -3.40 12.45
N VAL A 173 15.16 -3.36 12.75
CA VAL A 173 14.35 -4.56 12.92
C VAL A 173 13.80 -4.92 11.55
N LEU A 174 14.23 -6.05 11.00
CA LEU A 174 13.81 -6.54 9.69
C LEU A 174 13.04 -7.85 9.85
N LYS A 175 11.77 -7.86 9.47
CA LYS A 175 10.94 -9.06 9.36
C LYS A 175 10.90 -9.47 7.90
N VAL A 176 11.28 -10.69 7.63
CA VAL A 176 11.22 -11.32 6.29
C VAL A 176 10.18 -12.43 6.33
N ILE A 177 9.34 -12.50 5.31
CA ILE A 177 8.32 -13.53 5.12
C ILE A 177 8.68 -14.32 3.87
N PHE A 178 8.73 -15.63 3.98
CA PHE A 178 9.10 -16.51 2.89
C PHE A 178 8.20 -17.75 2.85
N ARG A 179 8.09 -18.37 1.67
CA ARG A 179 7.38 -19.64 1.49
C ARG A 179 8.23 -20.77 2.04
N LYS A 180 7.62 -21.65 2.85
CA LYS A 180 8.36 -22.76 3.48
C LYS A 180 8.82 -23.82 2.48
N SER A 181 8.00 -24.11 1.48
CA SER A 181 8.24 -25.20 0.53
C SER A 181 9.41 -24.94 -0.41
N ASP A 182 9.69 -23.69 -0.79
CA ASP A 182 10.72 -23.35 -1.78
C ASP A 182 11.65 -22.18 -1.37
N GLY A 183 11.43 -21.57 -0.22
CA GLY A 183 12.20 -20.43 0.27
C GLY A 183 11.94 -19.11 -0.45
N ARG A 184 10.97 -19.04 -1.35
CA ARG A 184 10.65 -17.81 -2.09
C ARG A 184 10.26 -16.68 -1.15
N LEU A 185 10.89 -15.52 -1.30
CA LEU A 185 10.52 -14.31 -0.57
C LEU A 185 9.12 -13.87 -0.99
N LEU A 186 8.27 -13.64 0.00
CA LEU A 186 6.91 -13.16 -0.19
C LEU A 186 6.78 -11.70 0.21
N GLY A 187 7.45 -11.27 1.27
CA GLY A 187 7.40 -9.90 1.72
C GLY A 187 8.40 -9.59 2.81
N ALA A 188 8.59 -8.31 3.08
CA ALA A 188 9.43 -7.85 4.17
C ALA A 188 8.85 -6.57 4.80
N GLN A 189 9.15 -6.37 6.08
CA GLN A 189 8.84 -5.17 6.83
C GLN A 189 10.08 -4.76 7.63
N ALA A 190 10.43 -3.48 7.59
CA ALA A 190 11.57 -2.97 8.33
C ALA A 190 11.20 -1.73 9.14
N LEU A 191 11.80 -1.61 10.31
CA LEU A 191 11.67 -0.48 11.21
C LEU A 191 13.06 -0.09 11.72
N GLY A 192 13.41 1.18 11.64
CA GLY A 192 14.69 1.71 12.10
C GLY A 192 14.69 3.22 12.18
N GLN A 193 15.85 3.80 12.41
CA GLN A 193 16.07 5.26 12.40
C GLN A 193 16.82 5.73 11.17
N ASP A 194 17.49 4.81 10.45
CA ASP A 194 18.31 5.11 9.29
C ASP A 194 18.53 3.86 8.45
N GLY A 195 18.55 4.00 7.11
CA GLY A 195 18.89 2.95 6.16
C GLY A 195 17.82 1.88 5.94
N VAL A 196 16.59 2.12 6.38
CA VAL A 196 15.45 1.21 6.15
C VAL A 196 15.14 1.13 4.67
N GLU A 197 15.18 2.25 3.96
CA GLU A 197 14.90 2.34 2.52
C GLU A 197 15.79 1.39 1.73
N LYS A 198 17.09 1.35 2.03
CA LYS A 198 18.05 0.48 1.32
C LYS A 198 17.81 -1.00 1.56
N ARG A 199 17.27 -1.36 2.73
CA ARG A 199 16.98 -2.76 3.08
C ARG A 199 15.71 -3.27 2.43
N ILE A 200 14.75 -2.38 2.18
CA ILE A 200 13.47 -2.72 1.57
C ILE A 200 13.54 -2.66 0.04
N ASP A 201 14.39 -1.81 -0.52
CA ASP A 201 14.51 -1.60 -1.97
C ASP A 201 15.46 -2.61 -2.65
N ALA A 202 16.30 -3.30 -1.87
CA ALA A 202 17.23 -4.33 -2.34
C ALA A 202 16.55 -5.70 -2.44
#